data_d680468974ca29f81d02bdbdf7475e5d
#
_entry.id   d680468974ca29f81d02bdbdf7475e5d
#
_cell.length_a   1.000
_cell.length_b   1.000
_cell.length_c   1.000
_cell.angle_alpha   90.00
_cell.angle_beta   90.00
_cell.angle_gamma   90.00
#
_symmetry.space_group_name_H-M   'P 1'
#
loop_
_entity.id
_entity.type
_entity.pdbx_description
1 polymer ?
#
loop_
_entity_poly.entity_id
_entity_poly.type
_entity_poly.pdbx_seq_one_letter_code
_entity_poly.pdbx_strand_id
1 'polypeptide(L)'
;MRAFLARAVDYLAGNCGIRQFFDIGTGLPATGSTHELAQQVAPECAVAYADNDPLVLVYARALLTSGPEGRCGYIDADLRDPAAILAQASATLDFAQPVAVLLLAILHFVSAAADPAGIVAALARALAPGSYVVISHLTADLAPGQVGAAVEAYNAGVRGGVTPRSHAEVTALFGGLPLVPPGVVPLTEWRPASTTGPAAWVDLYAGIARTPPRACASTTRLGVLIG
;
A
#
# COMPACT_ATOMS: atom_id res chain seq x y z
N MET A 1 5.36 -0.95 12.55
CA MET A 1 5.26 -0.65 11.11
C MET A 1 6.41 -1.25 10.30
N ARG A 2 7.68 -0.92 10.53
CA ARG A 2 8.83 -1.38 9.72
C ARG A 2 8.97 -2.90 9.60
N ALA A 3 8.77 -3.64 10.70
CA ALA A 3 8.80 -5.10 10.65
C ALA A 3 7.70 -5.70 9.75
N PHE A 4 6.55 -5.06 9.63
CA PHE A 4 5.52 -5.46 8.66
C PHE A 4 5.94 -5.13 7.23
N LEU A 5 6.46 -3.92 6.98
CA LEU A 5 6.99 -3.55 5.66
C LEU A 5 8.03 -4.58 5.18
N ALA A 6 8.99 -4.94 6.05
CA ALA A 6 10.01 -5.93 5.70
C ALA A 6 9.39 -7.29 5.32
N ARG A 7 8.44 -7.80 6.11
CA ARG A 7 7.75 -9.07 5.80
C ARG A 7 6.93 -9.01 4.51
N ALA A 8 6.23 -7.88 4.29
CA ALA A 8 5.43 -7.68 3.09
C ALA A 8 6.30 -7.61 1.83
N VAL A 9 7.40 -6.85 1.88
CA VAL A 9 8.34 -6.73 0.74
C VAL A 9 9.04 -8.07 0.47
N ASP A 10 9.54 -8.76 1.50
CA ASP A 10 10.16 -10.08 1.37
C ASP A 10 9.19 -11.09 0.72
N TYR A 11 7.94 -11.13 1.19
CA TYR A 11 6.91 -11.98 0.59
C TYR A 11 6.62 -11.61 -0.87
N LEU A 12 6.48 -10.33 -1.18
CA LEU A 12 6.11 -9.88 -2.52
C LEU A 12 7.28 -10.02 -3.50
N ALA A 13 8.49 -9.63 -3.13
CA ALA A 13 9.66 -9.75 -3.98
C ALA A 13 10.16 -11.20 -4.09
N GLY A 14 10.24 -11.91 -2.94
CA GLY A 14 10.81 -13.26 -2.87
C GLY A 14 9.83 -14.36 -3.30
N ASN A 15 8.60 -14.35 -2.78
CA ASN A 15 7.64 -15.42 -3.05
C ASN A 15 6.73 -15.15 -4.25
N CYS A 16 6.38 -13.88 -4.50
CA CYS A 16 5.45 -13.50 -5.56
C CYS A 16 6.14 -12.98 -6.84
N GLY A 17 7.46 -12.76 -6.80
CA GLY A 17 8.23 -12.29 -7.95
C GLY A 17 7.95 -10.84 -8.34
N ILE A 18 7.42 -10.01 -7.43
CA ILE A 18 7.21 -8.59 -7.70
C ILE A 18 8.56 -7.88 -7.82
N ARG A 19 8.67 -7.03 -8.83
CA ARG A 19 9.87 -6.23 -9.12
C ARG A 19 9.62 -4.73 -9.12
N GLN A 20 8.38 -4.34 -8.89
CA GLN A 20 7.97 -2.95 -8.88
C GLN A 20 7.13 -2.65 -7.65
N PHE A 21 7.49 -1.60 -6.93
CA PHE A 21 6.81 -1.17 -5.71
C PHE A 21 6.42 0.29 -5.82
N PHE A 22 5.20 0.60 -5.42
CA PHE A 22 4.68 1.96 -5.35
C PHE A 22 4.32 2.27 -3.90
N ASP A 23 5.19 3.00 -3.22
CA ASP A 23 5.06 3.36 -1.81
C ASP A 23 4.44 4.75 -1.68
N ILE A 24 3.20 4.80 -1.23
CA ILE A 24 2.38 6.02 -1.18
C ILE A 24 2.16 6.43 0.27
N GLY A 25 2.49 7.70 0.59
CA GLY A 25 2.54 8.20 1.96
C GLY A 25 3.79 7.71 2.68
N THR A 26 4.93 7.86 2.03
CA THR A 26 6.22 7.32 2.43
C THR A 26 6.66 7.80 3.82
N GLY A 27 6.32 9.05 4.18
CA GLY A 27 6.84 9.71 5.36
C GLY A 27 8.36 9.94 5.30
N LEU A 28 8.94 10.41 6.39
CA LEU A 28 10.37 10.69 6.46
C LEU A 28 11.21 9.41 6.25
N PRO A 29 12.24 9.47 5.39
CA PRO A 29 13.15 8.36 5.15
C PRO A 29 13.80 7.85 6.44
N ALA A 30 13.95 6.55 6.51
CA ALA A 30 14.67 5.90 7.60
C ALA A 30 15.18 4.54 7.12
N THR A 31 16.15 3.97 7.81
CA THR A 31 16.73 2.64 7.52
C THR A 31 15.65 1.57 7.32
N GLY A 32 15.82 0.70 6.35
CA GLY A 32 14.86 -0.32 5.96
C GLY A 32 13.71 0.28 5.12
N SER A 33 14.06 1.18 4.21
CA SER A 33 13.16 1.72 3.19
C SER A 33 12.72 0.63 2.20
N THR A 34 11.62 0.86 1.49
CA THR A 34 11.06 -0.12 0.56
C THR A 34 12.06 -0.59 -0.49
N HIS A 35 12.86 0.33 -1.07
CA HIS A 35 13.86 -0.05 -2.08
C HIS A 35 15.02 -0.84 -1.47
N GLU A 36 15.51 -0.47 -0.28
CA GLU A 36 16.58 -1.23 0.38
C GLU A 36 16.15 -2.68 0.61
N LEU A 37 14.92 -2.89 1.11
CA LEU A 37 14.36 -4.22 1.34
C LEU A 37 14.14 -4.98 0.04
N ALA A 38 13.54 -4.35 -0.97
CA ALA A 38 13.24 -4.99 -2.25
C ALA A 38 14.50 -5.34 -3.03
N GLN A 39 15.49 -4.43 -3.08
CA GLN A 39 16.75 -4.62 -3.80
C GLN A 39 17.72 -5.58 -3.09
N GLN A 40 17.54 -5.84 -1.78
CA GLN A 40 18.23 -6.95 -1.11
C GLN A 40 17.74 -8.31 -1.61
N VAL A 41 16.47 -8.43 -1.99
CA VAL A 41 15.89 -9.67 -2.53
C VAL A 41 16.14 -9.79 -4.03
N ALA A 42 15.96 -8.69 -4.78
CA ALA A 42 16.11 -8.61 -6.22
C ALA A 42 16.66 -7.21 -6.59
N PRO A 43 17.96 -7.13 -6.91
CA PRO A 43 18.65 -5.84 -7.12
C PRO A 43 18.01 -4.94 -8.17
N GLU A 44 17.34 -5.53 -9.17
CA GLU A 44 16.67 -4.83 -10.27
C GLU A 44 15.33 -4.16 -9.89
N CYS A 45 14.89 -4.28 -8.64
CA CYS A 45 13.61 -3.72 -8.21
C CYS A 45 13.54 -2.20 -8.42
N ALA A 46 12.40 -1.77 -9.00
CA ALA A 46 12.04 -0.37 -9.15
C ALA A 46 11.07 0.07 -8.04
N VAL A 47 11.29 1.24 -7.45
CA VAL A 47 10.43 1.78 -6.40
C VAL A 47 10.09 3.24 -6.70
N ALA A 48 8.79 3.54 -6.79
CA ALA A 48 8.29 4.89 -6.80
C ALA A 48 7.79 5.25 -5.40
N TYR A 49 8.21 6.39 -4.90
CA TYR A 49 7.79 6.97 -3.63
C TYR A 49 6.91 8.18 -3.89
N ALA A 50 5.75 8.26 -3.26
CA ALA A 50 4.88 9.40 -3.37
C ALA A 50 4.51 9.95 -1.99
N ASP A 51 4.60 11.26 -1.85
CA ASP A 51 4.16 11.98 -0.66
C ASP A 51 3.73 13.39 -1.06
N ASN A 52 2.85 14.03 -0.28
CA ASN A 52 2.43 15.40 -0.50
C ASN A 52 3.08 16.39 0.47
N ASP A 53 3.99 15.92 1.32
CA ASP A 53 4.80 16.78 2.18
C ASP A 53 6.12 17.12 1.48
N PRO A 54 6.36 18.41 1.13
CA PRO A 54 7.59 18.84 0.47
C PRO A 54 8.86 18.49 1.25
N LEU A 55 8.82 18.47 2.58
CA LEU A 55 9.96 18.11 3.41
C LEU A 55 10.32 16.63 3.25
N VAL A 56 9.32 15.75 3.22
CA VAL A 56 9.51 14.32 2.97
C VAL A 56 10.24 14.11 1.66
N LEU A 57 9.83 14.79 0.60
CA LEU A 57 10.41 14.65 -0.73
C LEU A 57 11.85 15.18 -0.81
N VAL A 58 12.16 16.27 -0.11
CA VAL A 58 13.54 16.78 -0.03
C VAL A 58 14.47 15.76 0.62
N TYR A 59 14.04 15.21 1.77
CA TYR A 59 14.82 14.18 2.45
C TYR A 59 14.89 12.87 1.66
N ALA A 60 13.80 12.46 1.02
CA ALA A 60 13.78 11.25 0.21
C ALA A 60 14.78 11.33 -0.94
N ARG A 61 14.79 12.44 -1.70
CA ARG A 61 15.75 12.67 -2.80
C ARG A 61 17.20 12.73 -2.33
N ALA A 62 17.46 13.22 -1.11
CA ALA A 62 18.79 13.34 -0.55
C ALA A 62 19.36 12.04 0.02
N LEU A 63 18.50 11.19 0.59
CA LEU A 63 18.91 10.07 1.43
C LEU A 63 18.64 8.70 0.82
N LEU A 64 17.61 8.58 -0.04
CA LEU A 64 17.24 7.30 -0.63
C LEU A 64 17.91 7.17 -2.01
N THR A 65 18.99 6.42 -2.07
CA THR A 65 19.72 6.17 -3.31
C THR A 65 19.58 4.70 -3.68
N SER A 66 19.07 4.44 -4.89
CA SER A 66 18.96 3.09 -5.44
C SER A 66 20.32 2.44 -5.66
N GLY A 67 20.38 1.12 -5.54
CA GLY A 67 21.50 0.34 -6.07
C GLY A 67 21.64 0.51 -7.60
N PRO A 68 22.78 0.10 -8.18
CA PRO A 68 23.09 0.36 -9.60
C PRO A 68 22.17 -0.36 -10.59
N GLU A 69 21.56 -1.49 -10.20
CA GLU A 69 20.67 -2.28 -11.05
C GLU A 69 19.19 -1.87 -10.88
N GLY A 70 18.85 -1.29 -9.73
CA GLY A 70 17.51 -0.84 -9.41
C GLY A 70 17.27 0.62 -9.77
N ARG A 71 16.08 1.12 -9.47
CA ARG A 71 15.76 2.53 -9.64
C ARG A 71 14.76 3.02 -8.59
N CYS A 72 14.89 4.30 -8.21
CA CYS A 72 13.96 5.00 -7.34
C CYS A 72 13.43 6.26 -8.03
N GLY A 73 12.14 6.54 -7.88
CA GLY A 73 11.50 7.78 -8.29
C GLY A 73 10.79 8.44 -7.12
N TYR A 74 10.70 9.77 -7.12
CA TYR A 74 10.10 10.56 -6.05
C TYR A 74 9.05 11.49 -6.63
N ILE A 75 7.82 11.38 -6.15
CA ILE A 75 6.62 12.01 -6.69
C ILE A 75 6.01 12.92 -5.64
N ASP A 76 5.84 14.21 -6.02
CA ASP A 76 5.04 15.17 -5.28
C ASP A 76 3.59 15.06 -5.73
N ALA A 77 2.78 14.34 -4.98
CA ALA A 77 1.38 14.18 -5.32
C ALA A 77 0.54 13.75 -4.12
N ASP A 78 -0.73 14.14 -4.16
CA ASP A 78 -1.71 13.79 -3.16
C ASP A 78 -2.42 12.48 -3.52
N LEU A 79 -2.50 11.55 -2.56
CA LEU A 79 -3.22 10.29 -2.71
C LEU A 79 -4.70 10.48 -3.10
N ARG A 80 -5.29 11.63 -2.77
CA ARG A 80 -6.68 11.99 -3.14
C ARG A 80 -6.86 12.26 -4.63
N ASP A 81 -5.76 12.38 -5.39
CA ASP A 81 -5.77 12.41 -6.85
C ASP A 81 -5.03 11.18 -7.42
N PRO A 82 -5.67 10.00 -7.44
CA PRO A 82 -5.03 8.78 -7.93
C PRO A 82 -4.65 8.83 -9.41
N ALA A 83 -5.30 9.68 -10.21
CA ALA A 83 -4.95 9.83 -11.63
C ALA A 83 -3.61 10.56 -11.78
N ALA A 84 -3.42 11.67 -11.07
CA ALA A 84 -2.18 12.43 -11.10
C ALA A 84 -1.00 11.61 -10.54
N ILE A 85 -1.21 10.87 -9.44
CA ILE A 85 -0.16 10.08 -8.80
C ILE A 85 0.30 8.91 -9.69
N LEU A 86 -0.63 8.24 -10.38
CA LEU A 86 -0.34 7.18 -11.34
C LEU A 86 0.41 7.70 -12.58
N ALA A 87 -0.03 8.84 -13.11
CA ALA A 87 0.60 9.47 -14.26
C ALA A 87 2.08 9.81 -13.98
N GLN A 88 2.38 10.35 -12.80
CA GLN A 88 3.77 10.64 -12.40
C GLN A 88 4.57 9.36 -12.12
N ALA A 89 3.96 8.35 -11.51
CA ALA A 89 4.63 7.09 -11.19
C ALA A 89 5.06 6.33 -12.44
N SER A 90 4.40 6.54 -13.59
CA SER A 90 4.74 5.91 -14.88
C SER A 90 6.16 6.27 -15.38
N ALA A 91 6.77 7.33 -14.88
CA ALA A 91 8.19 7.65 -15.16
C ALA A 91 9.16 6.63 -14.52
N THR A 92 8.74 5.93 -13.48
CA THR A 92 9.56 4.95 -12.75
C THR A 92 9.04 3.53 -12.89
N LEU A 93 7.72 3.36 -12.94
CA LEU A 93 7.04 2.06 -12.95
C LEU A 93 6.35 1.80 -14.30
N ASP A 94 6.38 0.55 -14.73
CA ASP A 94 5.60 0.05 -15.87
C ASP A 94 4.33 -0.64 -15.36
N PHE A 95 3.19 0.02 -15.44
CA PHE A 95 1.89 -0.51 -15.01
C PHE A 95 1.33 -1.62 -15.92
N ALA A 96 1.99 -1.94 -17.05
CA ALA A 96 1.69 -3.14 -17.82
C ALA A 96 2.26 -4.42 -17.17
N GLN A 97 3.16 -4.28 -16.22
CA GLN A 97 3.75 -5.34 -15.41
C GLN A 97 3.20 -5.32 -13.98
N PRO A 98 3.29 -6.43 -13.22
CA PRO A 98 2.84 -6.46 -11.83
C PRO A 98 3.55 -5.43 -10.94
N VAL A 99 2.76 -4.70 -10.15
CA VAL A 99 3.22 -3.69 -9.18
C VAL A 99 2.61 -4.00 -7.81
N ALA A 100 3.37 -3.83 -6.75
CA ALA A 100 2.84 -3.80 -5.39
C ALA A 100 2.63 -2.33 -4.95
N VAL A 101 1.38 -1.95 -4.73
CA VAL A 101 1.02 -0.64 -4.15
C VAL A 101 0.99 -0.77 -2.63
N LEU A 102 1.78 0.04 -1.95
CA LEU A 102 1.89 0.08 -0.49
C LEU A 102 1.18 1.34 0.04
N LEU A 103 0.15 1.14 0.85
CA LEU A 103 -0.66 2.17 1.52
C LEU A 103 -0.53 1.97 3.02
N LEU A 104 0.67 2.25 3.54
CA LEU A 104 1.03 1.93 4.91
C LEU A 104 0.82 3.12 5.84
N ALA A 105 -0.15 3.00 6.75
CA ALA A 105 -0.51 4.04 7.73
C ALA A 105 -0.84 5.41 7.09
N ILE A 106 -1.43 5.42 5.89
CA ILE A 106 -1.79 6.65 5.18
C ILE A 106 -3.31 6.84 5.08
N LEU A 107 -4.07 5.78 4.86
CA LEU A 107 -5.51 5.89 4.61
C LEU A 107 -6.33 6.38 5.80
N HIS A 108 -5.80 6.33 7.01
CA HIS A 108 -6.48 6.89 8.17
C HIS A 108 -6.44 8.44 8.20
N PHE A 109 -5.59 9.07 7.39
CA PHE A 109 -5.62 10.52 7.14
C PHE A 109 -6.62 10.91 6.05
N VAL A 110 -7.23 9.93 5.37
CA VAL A 110 -8.28 10.17 4.37
C VAL A 110 -9.63 10.01 5.04
N SER A 111 -10.38 11.11 5.13
CA SER A 111 -11.72 11.11 5.73
C SER A 111 -12.69 10.24 4.91
N ALA A 112 -13.79 9.81 5.52
CA ALA A 112 -14.83 9.05 4.82
C ALA A 112 -15.41 9.84 3.63
N ALA A 113 -15.54 11.17 3.75
CA ALA A 113 -16.03 12.03 2.67
C ALA A 113 -15.11 12.09 1.45
N ALA A 114 -13.82 11.78 1.61
CA ALA A 114 -12.85 11.71 0.51
C ALA A 114 -12.78 10.31 -0.15
N ASP A 115 -13.68 9.41 0.21
CA ASP A 115 -13.84 8.08 -0.38
C ASP A 115 -12.54 7.26 -0.49
N PRO A 116 -11.93 6.86 0.64
CA PRO A 116 -10.70 6.08 0.61
C PRO A 116 -10.84 4.74 -0.12
N ALA A 117 -12.03 4.13 -0.13
CA ALA A 117 -12.28 2.91 -0.88
C ALA A 117 -12.25 3.16 -2.39
N GLY A 118 -12.84 4.27 -2.85
CA GLY A 118 -12.78 4.70 -4.26
C GLY A 118 -11.36 5.01 -4.71
N ILE A 119 -10.53 5.61 -3.84
CA ILE A 119 -9.10 5.84 -4.11
C ILE A 119 -8.37 4.50 -4.31
N VAL A 120 -8.52 3.55 -3.39
CA VAL A 120 -7.90 2.22 -3.52
C VAL A 120 -8.38 1.50 -4.77
N ALA A 121 -9.69 1.56 -5.06
CA ALA A 121 -10.25 0.97 -6.27
C ALA A 121 -9.71 1.62 -7.56
N ALA A 122 -9.48 2.93 -7.57
CA ALA A 122 -8.89 3.64 -8.71
C ALA A 122 -7.44 3.19 -8.94
N LEU A 123 -6.63 3.10 -7.90
CA LEU A 123 -5.28 2.56 -7.97
C LEU A 123 -5.30 1.11 -8.48
N ALA A 124 -6.09 0.24 -7.88
CA ALA A 124 -6.16 -1.18 -8.23
C ALA A 124 -6.57 -1.42 -9.69
N ARG A 125 -7.49 -0.61 -10.24
CA ARG A 125 -7.91 -0.71 -11.65
C ARG A 125 -6.80 -0.40 -12.64
N ALA A 126 -5.83 0.43 -12.28
CA ALA A 126 -4.71 0.78 -13.13
C ALA A 126 -3.62 -0.32 -13.18
N LEU A 127 -3.63 -1.24 -12.22
CA LEU A 127 -2.60 -2.26 -12.10
C LEU A 127 -2.78 -3.41 -13.09
N ALA A 128 -1.67 -4.00 -13.51
CA ALA A 128 -1.68 -5.26 -14.25
C ALA A 128 -2.20 -6.43 -13.38
N PRO A 129 -2.76 -7.48 -14.00
CA PRO A 129 -3.06 -8.73 -13.31
C PRO A 129 -1.86 -9.29 -12.56
N GLY A 130 -2.11 -9.81 -11.37
CA GLY A 130 -1.03 -10.35 -10.52
C GLY A 130 -0.29 -9.29 -9.69
N SER A 131 -0.75 -8.03 -9.74
CA SER A 131 -0.31 -6.97 -8.85
C SER A 131 -0.90 -7.16 -7.44
N TYR A 132 -0.42 -6.34 -6.50
CA TYR A 132 -0.86 -6.42 -5.11
C TYR A 132 -1.16 -5.04 -4.54
N VAL A 133 -2.11 -5.00 -3.61
CA VAL A 133 -2.41 -3.84 -2.75
C VAL A 133 -2.14 -4.24 -1.32
N VAL A 134 -1.30 -3.46 -0.65
CA VAL A 134 -0.91 -3.65 0.76
C VAL A 134 -1.46 -2.48 1.55
N ILE A 135 -2.26 -2.76 2.56
CA ILE A 135 -2.82 -1.72 3.42
C ILE A 135 -2.44 -2.01 4.87
N SER A 136 -2.00 -0.97 5.59
CA SER A 136 -2.07 -0.97 7.04
C SER A 136 -2.83 0.26 7.53
N HIS A 137 -3.66 0.09 8.56
CA HIS A 137 -4.63 1.09 8.95
C HIS A 137 -4.83 1.16 10.46
N LEU A 138 -4.91 2.38 11.01
CA LEU A 138 -5.22 2.62 12.41
C LEU A 138 -6.61 2.06 12.76
N THR A 139 -6.71 1.38 13.90
CA THR A 139 -7.96 0.88 14.44
C THR A 139 -8.10 1.20 15.92
N ALA A 140 -9.34 1.35 16.37
CA ALA A 140 -9.66 1.42 17.78
C ALA A 140 -10.13 0.05 18.34
N ASP A 141 -10.30 -0.97 17.50
CA ASP A 141 -10.84 -2.28 17.94
C ASP A 141 -9.93 -2.98 18.97
N LEU A 142 -8.61 -2.77 18.85
CA LEU A 142 -7.62 -3.46 19.68
C LEU A 142 -7.42 -2.82 21.05
N ALA A 143 -7.59 -1.49 21.15
CA ALA A 143 -7.48 -0.73 22.40
C ALA A 143 -8.41 0.50 22.40
N PRO A 144 -9.75 0.32 22.48
CA PRO A 144 -10.73 1.38 22.21
C PRO A 144 -10.53 2.65 23.05
N GLY A 145 -10.27 2.49 24.35
CA GLY A 145 -10.12 3.65 25.25
C GLY A 145 -8.83 4.45 25.01
N GLN A 146 -7.73 3.78 24.75
CA GLN A 146 -6.43 4.43 24.53
C GLN A 146 -6.38 5.10 23.15
N VAL A 147 -6.80 4.40 22.11
CA VAL A 147 -6.81 4.92 20.74
C VAL A 147 -7.82 6.06 20.62
N GLY A 148 -9.00 5.92 21.19
CA GLY A 148 -10.02 6.97 21.17
C GLY A 148 -9.49 8.28 21.74
N ALA A 149 -8.93 8.27 22.94
CA ALA A 149 -8.36 9.45 23.58
C ALA A 149 -7.18 10.06 22.78
N ALA A 150 -6.32 9.22 22.22
CA ALA A 150 -5.19 9.68 21.41
C ALA A 150 -5.67 10.34 20.10
N VAL A 151 -6.67 9.77 19.45
CA VAL A 151 -7.28 10.31 18.23
C VAL A 151 -7.98 11.63 18.49
N GLU A 152 -8.75 11.75 19.58
CA GLU A 152 -9.38 13.00 19.98
C GLU A 152 -8.35 14.11 20.21
N ALA A 153 -7.30 13.82 20.98
CA ALA A 153 -6.22 14.76 21.24
C ALA A 153 -5.48 15.19 19.97
N TYR A 154 -5.20 14.24 19.06
CA TYR A 154 -4.56 14.54 17.79
C TYR A 154 -5.46 15.43 16.91
N ASN A 155 -6.73 15.04 16.76
CA ASN A 155 -7.68 15.74 15.90
C ASN A 155 -8.02 17.16 16.40
N ALA A 156 -7.88 17.42 17.70
CA ALA A 156 -8.04 18.76 18.26
C ALA A 156 -6.89 19.72 17.86
N GLY A 157 -5.71 19.19 17.53
CA GLY A 157 -4.49 19.98 17.24
C GLY A 157 -4.17 20.15 15.75
N VAL A 158 -4.79 19.38 14.83
CA VAL A 158 -4.42 19.36 13.41
C VAL A 158 -5.63 19.47 12.49
N ARG A 159 -5.42 20.09 11.32
CA ARG A 159 -6.41 20.06 10.24
C ARG A 159 -6.36 18.70 9.51
N GLY A 160 -7.51 18.13 9.23
CA GLY A 160 -7.63 16.86 8.50
C GLY A 160 -7.79 15.65 9.41
N GLY A 161 -7.16 15.63 10.56
CA GLY A 161 -7.32 14.59 11.57
C GLY A 161 -7.01 13.17 11.11
N VAL A 162 -7.24 12.21 12.00
CA VAL A 162 -7.17 10.77 11.70
C VAL A 162 -8.52 10.11 11.98
N THR A 163 -8.86 9.10 11.19
CA THR A 163 -10.08 8.31 11.34
C THR A 163 -9.69 6.84 11.52
N PRO A 164 -9.74 6.30 12.74
CA PRO A 164 -9.58 4.87 12.95
C PRO A 164 -10.75 4.12 12.31
N ARG A 165 -10.48 2.92 11.79
CA ARG A 165 -11.50 2.06 11.15
C ARG A 165 -11.51 0.69 11.80
N SER A 166 -12.71 0.11 11.90
CA SER A 166 -12.92 -1.26 12.36
C SER A 166 -12.31 -2.27 11.39
N HIS A 167 -12.16 -3.52 11.83
CA HIS A 167 -11.71 -4.63 11.00
C HIS A 167 -12.53 -4.77 9.71
N ALA A 168 -13.87 -4.66 9.82
CA ALA A 168 -14.77 -4.76 8.67
C ALA A 168 -14.55 -3.60 7.67
N GLU A 169 -14.40 -2.37 8.16
CA GLU A 169 -14.14 -1.19 7.32
C GLU A 169 -12.76 -1.27 6.66
N VAL A 170 -11.72 -1.72 7.36
CA VAL A 170 -10.39 -1.93 6.75
C VAL A 170 -10.44 -3.02 5.68
N THR A 171 -11.19 -4.10 5.92
CA THR A 171 -11.40 -5.15 4.93
C THR A 171 -12.14 -4.62 3.69
N ALA A 172 -13.12 -3.74 3.88
CA ALA A 172 -13.87 -3.13 2.79
C ALA A 172 -13.01 -2.22 1.89
N LEU A 173 -11.91 -1.63 2.41
CA LEU A 173 -10.97 -0.84 1.61
C LEU A 173 -10.34 -1.63 0.46
N PHE A 174 -10.24 -2.94 0.58
CA PHE A 174 -9.72 -3.80 -0.50
C PHE A 174 -10.71 -4.00 -1.66
N GLY A 175 -11.96 -3.50 -1.54
CA GLY A 175 -12.92 -3.50 -2.65
C GLY A 175 -13.27 -4.90 -3.17
N GLY A 176 -13.22 -5.94 -2.33
CA GLY A 176 -13.49 -7.31 -2.71
C GLY A 176 -12.34 -8.03 -3.44
N LEU A 177 -11.16 -7.42 -3.54
CA LEU A 177 -9.97 -8.11 -4.05
C LEU A 177 -9.64 -9.34 -3.18
N PRO A 178 -9.22 -10.47 -3.78
CA PRO A 178 -8.81 -11.66 -3.05
C PRO A 178 -7.68 -11.36 -2.05
N LEU A 179 -7.97 -11.55 -0.77
CA LEU A 179 -6.98 -11.37 0.30
C LEU A 179 -5.98 -12.53 0.32
N VAL A 180 -4.72 -12.19 0.49
CA VAL A 180 -3.65 -13.16 0.75
C VAL A 180 -3.77 -13.65 2.21
N PRO A 181 -3.74 -14.97 2.48
CA PRO A 181 -3.75 -15.47 3.85
C PRO A 181 -2.60 -14.88 4.70
N PRO A 182 -2.88 -14.45 5.93
CA PRO A 182 -4.06 -14.74 6.76
C PRO A 182 -5.25 -13.79 6.58
N GLY A 183 -5.25 -12.88 5.61
CA GLY A 183 -6.28 -11.85 5.44
C GLY A 183 -5.92 -10.55 6.15
N VAL A 184 -6.93 -9.82 6.60
CA VAL A 184 -6.76 -8.63 7.45
C VAL A 184 -6.63 -9.09 8.89
N VAL A 185 -5.51 -8.80 9.52
CA VAL A 185 -5.20 -9.20 10.91
C VAL A 185 -4.48 -8.06 11.62
N PRO A 186 -4.35 -8.10 12.97
CA PRO A 186 -3.43 -7.19 13.65
C PRO A 186 -2.06 -7.21 12.97
N LEU A 187 -1.48 -6.04 12.76
CA LEU A 187 -0.27 -5.84 11.95
C LEU A 187 0.89 -6.76 12.36
N THR A 188 1.00 -7.05 13.65
CA THR A 188 2.04 -7.93 14.22
C THR A 188 1.81 -9.40 13.87
N GLU A 189 0.58 -9.79 13.56
CA GLU A 189 0.18 -11.18 13.28
C GLU A 189 0.24 -11.53 11.78
N TRP A 190 0.44 -10.53 10.92
CA TRP A 190 0.59 -10.80 9.50
C TRP A 190 1.96 -11.45 9.24
N ARG A 191 1.99 -12.78 9.07
CA ARG A 191 3.17 -13.64 8.79
C ARG A 191 4.39 -13.28 9.65
N PRO A 192 4.32 -13.39 10.98
CA PRO A 192 5.45 -13.08 11.84
C PRO A 192 6.62 -14.04 11.57
N ALA A 193 7.84 -13.51 11.55
CA ALA A 193 9.05 -14.31 11.35
C ALA A 193 9.31 -15.30 12.50
N SER A 194 8.79 -15.01 13.70
CA SER A 194 8.88 -15.84 14.92
C SER A 194 7.65 -15.57 15.77
N THR A 195 7.09 -16.63 16.35
CA THR A 195 5.99 -16.54 17.32
C THR A 195 6.48 -16.36 18.75
N THR A 196 7.80 -16.31 18.99
CA THR A 196 8.42 -16.22 20.32
C THR A 196 8.74 -14.77 20.67
N GLY A 197 7.94 -14.19 21.55
CA GLY A 197 8.13 -12.88 22.16
C GLY A 197 6.83 -12.09 22.27
N PRO A 198 6.70 -11.18 23.26
CA PRO A 198 5.56 -10.29 23.30
C PRO A 198 5.59 -9.38 22.07
N ALA A 199 4.57 -9.51 21.22
CA ALA A 199 4.37 -8.56 20.14
C ALA A 199 4.19 -7.16 20.76
N ALA A 200 4.99 -6.19 20.31
CA ALA A 200 4.72 -4.81 20.68
C ALA A 200 3.30 -4.45 20.21
N TRP A 201 2.46 -3.98 21.12
CA TRP A 201 1.11 -3.54 20.80
C TRP A 201 1.17 -2.43 19.75
N VAL A 202 0.50 -2.66 18.66
CA VAL A 202 0.35 -1.67 17.58
C VAL A 202 -1.10 -1.70 17.15
N ASP A 203 -1.79 -0.60 17.36
CA ASP A 203 -3.23 -0.46 17.08
C ASP A 203 -3.49 -0.30 15.58
N LEU A 204 -3.00 -1.25 14.80
CA LEU A 204 -3.11 -1.28 13.35
C LEU A 204 -3.55 -2.67 12.88
N TYR A 205 -4.47 -2.68 11.94
CA TYR A 205 -4.69 -3.82 11.06
C TYR A 205 -3.78 -3.76 9.84
N ALA A 206 -3.46 -4.91 9.27
CA ALA A 206 -2.74 -5.02 8.02
C ALA A 206 -3.28 -6.16 7.17
N GLY A 207 -3.22 -5.99 5.86
CA GLY A 207 -3.62 -7.01 4.89
C GLY A 207 -2.94 -6.77 3.54
N ILE A 208 -2.92 -7.82 2.74
CA ILE A 208 -2.48 -7.81 1.34
C ILE A 208 -3.57 -8.44 0.49
N ALA A 209 -3.90 -7.82 -0.63
CA ALA A 209 -4.80 -8.38 -1.62
C ALA A 209 -4.13 -8.44 -2.99
N ARG A 210 -4.53 -9.40 -3.81
CA ARG A 210 -4.01 -9.60 -5.16
C ARG A 210 -5.02 -9.13 -6.20
N THR A 211 -4.57 -8.44 -7.26
CA THR A 211 -5.43 -8.14 -8.40
C THR A 211 -5.69 -9.43 -9.20
N PRO A 212 -6.97 -9.71 -9.54
CA PRO A 212 -7.32 -10.91 -10.31
C PRO A 212 -6.80 -10.82 -11.74
N PRO A 213 -6.70 -11.94 -12.46
CA PRO A 213 -6.55 -11.93 -13.90
C PRO A 213 -7.65 -11.08 -14.53
N ARG A 214 -7.30 -10.31 -15.58
CA ARG A 214 -8.36 -9.62 -16.34
C ARG A 214 -9.29 -10.69 -16.92
N ALA A 215 -10.60 -10.55 -16.68
CA ALA A 215 -11.58 -11.38 -17.33
C ALA A 215 -11.36 -11.25 -18.85
N CYS A 216 -11.10 -12.38 -19.51
CA CYS A 216 -11.04 -12.41 -20.97
C CYS A 216 -12.40 -11.90 -21.46
N ALA A 217 -12.44 -10.80 -22.19
CA ALA A 217 -13.67 -10.34 -22.82
C ALA A 217 -14.11 -11.50 -23.72
N SER A 218 -15.13 -12.23 -23.31
CA SER A 218 -15.74 -13.27 -24.13
C SER A 218 -16.34 -12.56 -25.35
N THR A 219 -15.64 -12.65 -26.47
CA THR A 219 -16.14 -12.26 -27.78
C THR A 219 -17.27 -13.24 -28.09
N THR A 220 -18.49 -12.90 -27.68
CA THR A 220 -19.70 -13.57 -28.16
C THR A 220 -19.78 -13.28 -29.64
N ARG A 221 -19.23 -14.18 -30.47
CA ARG A 221 -19.51 -14.19 -31.90
C ARG A 221 -21.02 -14.45 -32.01
N LEU A 222 -21.80 -13.42 -32.27
CA LEU A 222 -23.13 -13.58 -32.81
C LEU A 222 -22.97 -14.33 -34.14
N GLY A 223 -23.28 -15.60 -34.15
CA GLY A 223 -23.45 -16.36 -35.38
C GLY A 223 -24.65 -15.78 -36.13
N VAL A 224 -24.38 -15.04 -37.21
CA VAL A 224 -25.40 -14.73 -38.19
C VAL A 224 -25.73 -16.02 -38.93
N LEU A 225 -26.84 -16.66 -38.53
CA LEU A 225 -27.52 -17.65 -39.34
C LEU A 225 -28.15 -16.93 -40.50
N ILE A 226 -27.54 -17.03 -41.65
CA ILE A 226 -28.20 -16.72 -42.95
C ILE A 226 -28.88 -18.02 -43.34
N GLY A 227 -30.25 -18.00 -43.31
CA GLY A 227 -31.14 -18.95 -43.95
C GLY A 227 -31.54 -18.42 -45.30
#